data_dd4736210275f0d489ce6e932855fa30
#
_entry.id   dd4736210275f0d489ce6e932855fa30
#
_cell.length_a   1.000
_cell.length_b   1.000
_cell.length_c   1.000
_cell.angle_alpha   90.00
_cell.angle_beta   90.00
_cell.angle_gamma   90.00
#
_symmetry.space_group_name_H-M   'P 1'
#
loop_
_entity.id
_entity.type
_entity.pdbx_description
1 polymer ?
#
loop_
_entity_poly.entity_id
_entity_poly.type
_entity_poly.pdbx_seq_one_letter_code
_entity_poly.pdbx_strand_id
1 'polypeptide(L)'
;MTSPSADNLDPMAELTIPADIKPRDGRFGCGPSKVRPEQLAALAAAGDLFGTSHRQAPVKNLVGRVRDGLRQLFSLPDGYEVILGNGGSTAFWDAAAFGLVDKKSLHLTYLSLIHI
;
A
#
# COMPACT_ATOMS: atom_id res chain seq x y z
N MET A 1 -32.35 -34.64 26.44
CA MET A 1 -31.75 -33.52 25.72
C MET A 1 -30.63 -34.08 24.90
N THR A 2 -30.88 -34.39 23.62
CA THR A 2 -29.91 -34.93 22.68
C THR A 2 -29.19 -33.76 22.05
N SER A 3 -27.85 -33.73 22.18
CA SER A 3 -27.01 -32.76 21.51
C SER A 3 -27.18 -32.93 20.00
N PRO A 4 -27.24 -31.84 19.20
CA PRO A 4 -27.26 -31.96 17.74
C PRO A 4 -25.93 -32.54 17.25
N SER A 5 -26.05 -33.55 16.39
CA SER A 5 -24.91 -34.23 15.80
C SER A 5 -24.16 -33.26 14.88
N ALA A 6 -22.82 -33.32 14.90
CA ALA A 6 -21.91 -32.47 14.15
C ALA A 6 -21.89 -32.73 12.63
N ASP A 7 -22.80 -33.59 12.13
CA ASP A 7 -22.76 -34.11 10.75
C ASP A 7 -23.62 -33.32 9.73
N ASN A 8 -24.14 -32.15 10.13
CA ASN A 8 -24.91 -31.28 9.25
C ASN A 8 -24.22 -29.95 8.93
N LEU A 9 -22.90 -29.95 8.80
CA LEU A 9 -22.24 -28.86 8.09
C LEU A 9 -22.45 -29.16 6.60
N ASP A 10 -23.36 -28.41 6.00
CA ASP A 10 -23.49 -28.31 4.54
C ASP A 10 -22.08 -28.24 3.95
N PRO A 11 -21.68 -29.13 3.00
CA PRO A 11 -20.37 -29.01 2.39
C PRO A 11 -20.33 -27.59 1.82
N MET A 12 -19.40 -26.77 2.31
CA MET A 12 -19.23 -25.37 1.93
C MET A 12 -19.40 -25.29 0.41
N ALA A 13 -20.49 -24.67 -0.03
CA ALA A 13 -20.74 -24.46 -1.43
C ALA A 13 -19.45 -23.90 -2.02
N GLU A 14 -18.87 -24.60 -2.99
CA GLU A 14 -17.59 -24.22 -3.59
C GLU A 14 -17.71 -22.80 -4.10
N LEU A 15 -17.08 -21.86 -3.39
CA LEU A 15 -17.15 -20.44 -3.73
C LEU A 15 -16.41 -20.20 -5.04
N THR A 16 -17.15 -20.16 -6.13
CA THR A 16 -16.58 -19.89 -7.45
C THR A 16 -16.56 -18.41 -7.72
N ILE A 17 -15.37 -17.83 -7.80
CA ILE A 17 -15.18 -16.42 -8.17
C ILE A 17 -15.37 -16.29 -9.69
N PRO A 18 -16.29 -15.44 -10.18
CA PRO A 18 -16.48 -15.18 -11.59
C PRO A 18 -15.19 -14.78 -12.30
N ALA A 19 -14.99 -15.24 -13.52
CA ALA A 19 -13.72 -15.04 -14.25
C ALA A 19 -13.45 -13.58 -14.60
N ASP A 20 -14.51 -12.79 -14.77
CA ASP A 20 -14.46 -11.37 -15.10
C ASP A 20 -13.95 -10.49 -13.97
N ILE A 21 -14.13 -10.92 -12.71
CA ILE A 21 -13.61 -10.22 -11.53
C ILE A 21 -12.27 -10.79 -11.02
N LYS A 22 -11.83 -11.92 -11.61
CA LYS A 22 -10.50 -12.44 -11.26
C LYS A 22 -9.41 -11.51 -11.77
N PRO A 23 -8.36 -11.23 -10.96
CA PRO A 23 -7.22 -10.49 -11.44
C PRO A 23 -6.52 -11.25 -12.57
N ARG A 24 -6.09 -10.54 -13.61
CA ARG A 24 -5.28 -11.16 -14.68
C ARG A 24 -3.94 -11.69 -14.19
N ASP A 25 -3.47 -11.16 -13.10
CA ASP A 25 -2.22 -11.52 -12.46
C ASP A 25 -2.44 -11.49 -10.95
N GLY A 26 -2.24 -12.62 -10.30
CA GLY A 26 -2.49 -12.81 -8.86
C GLY A 26 -1.36 -12.36 -7.94
N ARG A 27 -0.39 -11.59 -8.43
CA ARG A 27 0.71 -11.07 -7.61
C ARG A 27 0.26 -9.91 -6.73
N PHE A 28 -0.24 -10.25 -5.53
CA PHE A 28 -0.70 -9.32 -4.50
C PHE A 28 -0.03 -9.60 -3.15
N GLY A 29 1.26 -9.95 -3.20
CA GLY A 29 2.03 -10.18 -1.98
C GLY A 29 2.36 -8.90 -1.24
N CYS A 30 2.74 -9.02 0.01
CA CYS A 30 3.20 -7.90 0.85
C CYS A 30 4.53 -7.27 0.40
N GLY A 31 5.23 -7.90 -0.53
CA GLY A 31 6.42 -7.38 -1.21
C GLY A 31 6.22 -7.44 -2.73
N PRO A 32 6.26 -8.64 -3.34
CA PRO A 32 6.04 -8.76 -4.78
C PRO A 32 4.61 -8.38 -5.14
N SER A 33 4.45 -7.38 -5.99
CA SER A 33 3.17 -6.96 -6.52
C SER A 33 3.26 -6.70 -8.01
N LYS A 34 2.12 -6.75 -8.69
CA LYS A 34 2.05 -6.54 -10.12
C LYS A 34 2.40 -5.11 -10.48
N VAL A 35 3.32 -4.96 -11.44
CA VAL A 35 3.56 -3.70 -12.16
C VAL A 35 2.76 -3.74 -13.46
N ARG A 36 1.90 -2.78 -13.69
CA ARG A 36 1.10 -2.69 -14.92
C ARG A 36 1.97 -2.24 -16.10
N PRO A 37 1.75 -2.77 -17.32
CA PRO A 37 2.50 -2.35 -18.51
C PRO A 37 2.46 -0.84 -18.76
N GLU A 38 1.34 -0.20 -18.46
CA GLU A 38 1.15 1.24 -18.62
C GLU A 38 2.08 2.06 -17.72
N GLN A 39 2.40 1.53 -16.53
CA GLN A 39 3.36 2.17 -15.61
C GLN A 39 4.77 2.14 -16.17
N LEU A 40 5.17 1.01 -16.80
CA LEU A 40 6.47 0.89 -17.46
C LEU A 40 6.55 1.80 -18.68
N ALA A 41 5.49 1.86 -19.48
CA ALA A 41 5.43 2.75 -20.63
C ALA A 41 5.50 4.22 -20.21
N ALA A 42 4.78 4.62 -19.16
CA ALA A 42 4.83 5.97 -18.63
C ALA A 42 6.23 6.32 -18.09
N LEU A 43 6.88 5.37 -17.42
CA LEU A 43 8.25 5.56 -16.94
C LEU A 43 9.23 5.76 -18.10
N ALA A 44 9.14 4.95 -19.16
CA ALA A 44 9.97 5.06 -20.35
C ALA A 44 9.75 6.40 -21.06
N ALA A 45 8.50 6.87 -21.14
CA ALA A 45 8.15 8.16 -21.73
C ALA A 45 8.65 9.37 -20.92
N ALA A 46 8.93 9.18 -19.64
CA ALA A 46 9.44 10.23 -18.75
C ALA A 46 10.97 10.34 -18.75
N GLY A 47 11.65 9.79 -19.76
CA GLY A 47 13.10 9.72 -19.83
C GLY A 47 13.83 11.05 -19.60
N ASP A 48 13.26 12.15 -20.08
CA ASP A 48 13.82 13.50 -19.93
C ASP A 48 13.88 14.01 -18.47
N LEU A 49 13.12 13.36 -17.56
CA LEU A 49 13.18 13.70 -16.15
C LEU A 49 14.37 13.05 -15.43
N PHE A 50 14.90 11.95 -15.98
CA PHE A 50 16.03 11.27 -15.38
C PHE A 50 17.30 12.13 -15.46
N GLY A 51 18.00 12.23 -14.35
CA GLY A 51 19.16 13.11 -14.22
C GLY A 51 18.82 14.58 -13.99
N THR A 52 17.55 14.97 -14.05
CA THR A 52 17.12 16.33 -13.73
C THR A 52 17.14 16.57 -12.20
N SER A 53 17.68 17.70 -11.79
CA SER A 53 17.76 18.05 -10.37
C SER A 53 16.36 18.17 -9.73
N HIS A 54 16.20 17.63 -8.54
CA HIS A 54 14.98 17.75 -7.73
C HIS A 54 14.60 19.22 -7.41
N ARG A 55 15.53 20.17 -7.60
CA ARG A 55 15.28 21.61 -7.41
C ARG A 55 14.64 22.28 -8.62
N GLN A 56 14.65 21.61 -9.77
CA GLN A 56 14.08 22.15 -11.00
C GLN A 56 12.57 21.93 -11.10
N ALA A 57 11.90 22.80 -11.83
CA ALA A 57 10.45 22.80 -11.97
C ALA A 57 9.86 21.47 -12.48
N PRO A 58 10.43 20.77 -13.46
CA PRO A 58 9.85 19.51 -13.94
C PRO A 58 9.72 18.46 -12.83
N VAL A 59 10.73 18.30 -11.99
CA VAL A 59 10.71 17.33 -10.89
C VAL A 59 9.80 17.81 -9.75
N LYS A 60 9.85 19.11 -9.39
CA LYS A 60 8.93 19.70 -8.41
C LYS A 60 7.47 19.50 -8.82
N ASN A 61 7.15 19.73 -10.08
CA ASN A 61 5.80 19.57 -10.61
C ASN A 61 5.36 18.10 -10.60
N LEU A 62 6.26 17.15 -10.88
CA LEU A 62 5.96 15.73 -10.76
C LEU A 62 5.62 15.35 -9.32
N VAL A 63 6.43 15.78 -8.36
CA VAL A 63 6.18 15.55 -6.93
C VAL A 63 4.86 16.20 -6.50
N GLY A 64 4.57 17.43 -6.95
CA GLY A 64 3.30 18.10 -6.71
C GLY A 64 2.12 17.26 -7.17
N ARG A 65 2.13 16.80 -8.42
CA ARG A 65 1.08 15.94 -8.98
C ARG A 65 0.85 14.65 -8.17
N VAL A 66 1.94 14.03 -7.71
CA VAL A 66 1.83 12.82 -6.86
C VAL A 66 1.14 13.15 -5.54
N ARG A 67 1.56 14.23 -4.88
CA ARG A 67 0.95 14.68 -3.61
C ARG A 67 -0.53 15.02 -3.79
N ASP A 68 -0.88 15.76 -4.83
CA ASP A 68 -2.26 16.14 -5.13
C ASP A 68 -3.12 14.92 -5.48
N GLY A 69 -2.58 13.99 -6.26
CA GLY A 69 -3.27 12.74 -6.58
C GLY A 69 -3.55 11.88 -5.35
N LEU A 70 -2.61 11.76 -4.43
CA LEU A 70 -2.81 11.05 -3.17
C LEU A 70 -3.80 11.78 -2.25
N ARG A 71 -3.75 13.12 -2.20
CA ARG A 71 -4.72 13.92 -1.45
C ARG A 71 -6.14 13.67 -1.95
N GLN A 72 -6.34 13.64 -3.26
CA GLN A 72 -7.64 13.37 -3.87
C GLN A 72 -8.08 11.92 -3.64
N LEU A 73 -7.18 10.95 -3.85
CA LEU A 73 -7.48 9.53 -3.71
C LEU A 73 -7.98 9.19 -2.30
N PHE A 74 -7.36 9.77 -1.29
CA PHE A 74 -7.71 9.53 0.10
C PHE A 74 -8.70 10.56 0.68
N SER A 75 -9.18 11.50 -0.14
CA SER A 75 -10.08 12.58 0.30
C SER A 75 -9.59 13.26 1.59
N LEU A 76 -8.30 13.61 1.62
CA LEU A 76 -7.67 14.14 2.82
C LEU A 76 -8.32 15.46 3.23
N PRO A 77 -8.74 15.60 4.50
CA PRO A 77 -9.30 16.84 5.00
C PRO A 77 -8.22 17.93 5.12
N ASP A 78 -8.67 19.17 5.30
CA ASP A 78 -7.78 20.29 5.55
C ASP A 78 -6.89 20.06 6.78
N GLY A 79 -5.66 20.50 6.69
CA GLY A 79 -4.65 20.29 7.74
C GLY A 79 -3.83 19.01 7.59
N TYR A 80 -4.20 18.12 6.66
CA TYR A 80 -3.38 16.95 6.34
C TYR A 80 -2.46 17.22 5.15
N GLU A 81 -1.24 16.73 5.25
CA GLU A 81 -0.25 16.80 4.17
C GLU A 81 0.25 15.43 3.75
N VAL A 82 0.54 15.30 2.45
CA VAL A 82 1.23 14.13 1.91
C VAL A 82 2.72 14.40 1.95
N ILE A 83 3.45 13.58 2.70
CA ILE A 83 4.91 13.65 2.80
C ILE A 83 5.49 12.42 2.11
N LEU A 84 6.41 12.63 1.18
CA LEU A 84 7.14 11.57 0.50
C LEU A 84 8.50 11.41 1.20
N GLY A 85 8.77 10.22 1.68
CA GLY A 85 10.00 9.88 2.36
C GLY A 85 10.65 8.59 1.84
N ASN A 86 11.88 8.37 2.21
CA ASN A 86 12.56 7.10 2.01
C ASN A 86 12.16 6.10 3.09
N GLY A 87 12.23 4.81 2.74
CA GLY A 87 12.04 3.73 3.69
C GLY A 87 10.74 2.96 3.41
N GLY A 88 10.30 2.18 4.24
CA GLY A 88 9.05 1.44 4.30
C GLY A 88 8.48 1.60 5.69
N SER A 89 7.89 0.54 6.23
CA SER A 89 7.35 0.52 7.58
C SER A 89 8.39 0.83 8.66
N THR A 90 9.66 0.52 8.45
CA THR A 90 10.74 0.82 9.41
C THR A 90 10.88 2.33 9.66
N ALA A 91 10.91 3.15 8.61
CA ALA A 91 10.99 4.61 8.75
C ALA A 91 9.72 5.18 9.44
N PHE A 92 8.56 4.59 9.17
CA PHE A 92 7.33 4.94 9.88
C PHE A 92 7.43 4.63 11.38
N TRP A 93 7.95 3.46 11.75
CA TRP A 93 8.11 3.07 13.16
C TRP A 93 9.09 3.97 13.90
N ASP A 94 10.18 4.38 13.26
CA ASP A 94 11.09 5.35 13.85
C ASP A 94 10.41 6.69 14.10
N ALA A 95 9.70 7.21 13.11
CA ALA A 95 8.97 8.46 13.26
C ALA A 95 7.87 8.37 14.33
N ALA A 96 7.14 7.24 14.38
CA ALA A 96 6.09 7.00 15.37
C ALA A 96 6.67 6.86 16.79
N ALA A 97 7.79 6.15 16.94
CA ALA A 97 8.44 5.96 18.23
C ALA A 97 8.90 7.31 18.84
N PHE A 98 9.51 8.17 18.02
CA PHE A 98 9.98 9.48 18.48
C PHE A 98 8.90 10.54 18.60
N GLY A 99 7.85 10.47 17.78
CA GLY A 99 6.82 11.51 17.70
C GLY A 99 5.53 11.21 18.45
N LEU A 100 5.18 9.93 18.66
CA LEU A 100 3.88 9.54 19.20
C LEU A 100 3.95 8.77 20.51
N VAL A 101 5.11 8.20 20.86
CA VAL A 101 5.26 7.38 22.07
C VAL A 101 5.91 8.20 23.19
N ASP A 102 5.15 8.42 24.27
CA ASP A 102 5.69 9.10 25.46
C ASP A 102 6.51 8.15 26.34
N LYS A 103 5.94 7.00 26.71
CA LYS A 103 6.59 6.03 27.61
C LYS A 103 6.57 4.60 27.12
N LYS A 104 5.41 4.13 26.66
CA LYS A 104 5.20 2.74 26.25
C LYS A 104 4.22 2.69 25.09
N SER A 105 4.44 1.76 24.18
CA SER A 105 3.49 1.40 23.12
C SER A 105 3.23 -0.09 23.11
N LEU A 106 2.03 -0.50 22.68
CA LEU A 106 1.66 -1.89 22.46
C LEU A 106 1.56 -2.14 20.97
N HIS A 107 2.28 -3.15 20.50
CA HIS A 107 2.28 -3.54 19.10
C HIS A 107 1.72 -4.94 18.94
N LEU A 108 0.68 -5.08 18.13
CA LEU A 108 0.18 -6.39 17.71
C LEU A 108 1.03 -6.89 16.54
N THR A 109 1.77 -7.96 16.77
CA THR A 109 2.67 -8.55 15.78
C THR A 109 2.08 -9.84 15.24
N TYR A 110 1.64 -9.82 13.99
CA TYR A 110 1.07 -10.98 13.30
C TYR A 110 1.63 -11.18 11.88
N LEU A 111 2.54 -10.32 11.45
CA LEU A 111 3.26 -10.43 10.17
C LEU A 111 4.76 -10.44 10.41
N SER A 112 5.47 -11.23 9.60
CA SER A 112 6.92 -11.39 9.67
C SER A 112 7.73 -10.12 9.38
N LEU A 113 7.13 -9.10 8.76
CA LEU A 113 7.79 -7.83 8.43
C LEU A 113 8.25 -7.03 9.67
N ILE A 114 7.80 -7.39 10.85
CA ILE A 114 8.21 -6.75 12.11
C ILE A 114 9.43 -7.47 12.72
N HIS A 115 9.78 -8.62 12.21
CA HIS A 115 10.91 -9.42 12.71
C HIS A 115 12.18 -9.29 11.87
N ILE A 116 12.23 -8.35 10.94
CA ILE A 116 13.41 -8.10 10.09
C ILE A 116 14.36 -7.13 10.80
#